data_4fdfa09b84be9d4b2ae42025a52de590
#
_entry.id   4fdfa09b84be9d4b2ae42025a52de590
#
_cell.length_a   1.000
_cell.length_b   1.000
_cell.length_c   1.000
_cell.angle_alpha   90.00
_cell.angle_beta   90.00
_cell.angle_gamma   90.00
#
_symmetry.space_group_name_H-M   'P 1'
#
loop_
_entity.id
_entity.type
_entity.pdbx_description
1 polymer ?
#
loop_
_entity_poly.entity_id
_entity_poly.type
_entity_poly.pdbx_seq_one_letter_code
_entity_poly.pdbx_strand_id
1 'polypeptide(L)'
;VNVDVQALMGVFHSDRGYASGAAEAGRHRWQEGVLTLGAELSPKADGLYGRVSTVGTGTWGDGDAAGFTSGNERELDLEDAFLGYRSESLGAPDSPWSLDISMGRQPITLGDGFLVAGDSLSLGDALGDELDRGGAYYLAGRKAFDRTAVASLGHAGWQGQLAWFESDNVAQASTEMAAFSFSHDHGSGLVEASYLRGLGVDEAEASAFQSQRDGMDVYSLRFEQRLVDEALTLRGEFAHQRKDTQENAGYLEPAWTFAELPGQPTLSLRYSRFSEAWDPLFYGVTRGYGTWFQGEVAGNYAGPFNSNAEAWRLGLTGSVDDTLSLGLLAYDFETRDTTSQPDMGGRELNLYAEWLPNDWLYVSPLLGWYAPDRSAAQGGIQLGDDDTSSYAQLLVGVFF
;
A
#
# COMPACT_ATOMS: atom_id res chain seq x y z
N VAL A 1 -22.17 12.68 -15.73
CA VAL A 1 -21.84 11.31 -15.26
C VAL A 1 -20.86 10.73 -16.25
N ASN A 2 -19.72 10.26 -15.76
CA ASN A 2 -18.71 9.56 -16.54
C ASN A 2 -18.81 8.07 -16.20
N VAL A 3 -18.56 7.22 -17.19
CA VAL A 3 -18.44 5.77 -16.99
C VAL A 3 -17.00 5.41 -17.26
N ASP A 4 -16.40 4.62 -16.41
CA ASP A 4 -15.04 4.13 -16.57
C ASP A 4 -14.99 2.59 -16.49
N VAL A 5 -14.03 2.04 -17.22
CA VAL A 5 -13.68 0.63 -17.21
C VAL A 5 -12.19 0.52 -16.99
N GLN A 6 -11.79 -0.22 -15.96
CA GLN A 6 -10.40 -0.47 -15.67
C GLN A 6 -10.17 -1.98 -15.59
N ALA A 7 -9.18 -2.47 -16.31
CA ALA A 7 -8.77 -3.87 -16.23
C ALA A 7 -7.27 -3.91 -15.94
N LEU A 8 -6.89 -4.67 -14.92
CA LEU A 8 -5.50 -4.92 -14.57
C LEU A 8 -5.26 -6.43 -14.52
N MET A 9 -4.19 -6.89 -15.15
CA MET A 9 -3.79 -8.29 -15.18
C MET A 9 -2.31 -8.40 -14.80
N GLY A 10 -2.00 -9.35 -13.92
CA GLY A 10 -0.65 -9.71 -13.54
C GLY A 10 -0.33 -11.15 -13.91
N VAL A 11 0.89 -11.40 -14.38
CA VAL A 11 1.48 -12.73 -14.58
C VAL A 11 2.74 -12.81 -13.74
N PHE A 12 2.84 -13.84 -12.92
CA PHE A 12 3.86 -13.94 -11.88
C PHE A 12 4.59 -15.28 -11.93
N HIS A 13 5.84 -15.25 -11.52
CA HIS A 13 6.68 -16.43 -11.37
C HIS A 13 7.61 -16.23 -10.17
N SER A 14 7.66 -17.23 -9.28
CA SER A 14 8.62 -17.34 -8.19
C SER A 14 9.30 -18.71 -8.25
N ASP A 15 10.61 -18.74 -8.06
CA ASP A 15 11.36 -20.00 -8.01
C ASP A 15 11.19 -20.75 -6.68
N ARG A 16 10.68 -20.08 -5.64
CA ARG A 16 10.50 -20.64 -4.29
C ARG A 16 9.12 -20.29 -3.73
N GLY A 17 8.65 -21.15 -2.82
CA GLY A 17 7.56 -20.87 -1.91
C GLY A 17 8.07 -20.47 -0.52
N TYR A 18 7.21 -19.88 0.29
CA TYR A 18 7.52 -19.34 1.61
C TYR A 18 6.65 -19.96 2.70
N ALA A 19 7.21 -20.21 3.87
CA ALA A 19 6.59 -20.95 4.96
C ALA A 19 5.39 -20.21 5.62
N SER A 20 5.04 -19.03 5.17
CA SER A 20 3.83 -18.32 5.63
C SER A 20 2.54 -19.09 5.28
N GLY A 21 2.50 -19.80 4.15
CA GLY A 21 1.33 -20.57 3.72
C GLY A 21 1.62 -21.57 2.61
N ALA A 22 2.66 -21.38 1.80
CA ALA A 22 2.97 -22.24 0.67
C ALA A 22 3.25 -23.69 1.11
N ALA A 23 2.61 -24.65 0.45
CA ALA A 23 2.77 -26.08 0.76
C ALA A 23 4.06 -26.68 0.18
N GLU A 24 4.64 -26.05 -0.84
CA GLU A 24 5.75 -26.58 -1.62
C GLU A 24 6.93 -25.61 -1.70
N ALA A 25 8.14 -26.16 -1.69
CA ALA A 25 9.38 -25.42 -1.87
C ALA A 25 9.65 -25.01 -3.33
N GLY A 26 8.85 -25.53 -4.27
CA GLY A 26 9.08 -25.43 -5.71
C GLY A 26 8.63 -24.10 -6.32
N ARG A 27 8.63 -24.09 -7.65
CA ARG A 27 8.19 -22.95 -8.44
C ARG A 27 6.69 -22.74 -8.31
N HIS A 28 6.32 -21.46 -8.21
CA HIS A 28 4.94 -21.00 -8.29
C HIS A 28 4.75 -20.15 -9.55
N ARG A 29 3.67 -20.41 -10.28
CA ARG A 29 3.25 -19.63 -11.44
C ARG A 29 1.78 -19.34 -11.33
N TRP A 30 1.45 -18.07 -11.27
CA TRP A 30 0.06 -17.66 -11.16
C TRP A 30 -0.24 -16.41 -11.98
N GLN A 31 -1.49 -16.13 -12.11
CA GLN A 31 -2.03 -14.93 -12.73
C GLN A 31 -3.06 -14.32 -11.81
N GLU A 32 -3.13 -13.02 -11.82
CA GLU A 32 -4.15 -12.26 -11.12
C GLU A 32 -4.86 -11.33 -12.08
N GLY A 33 -6.12 -11.08 -11.83
CA GLY A 33 -6.92 -10.15 -12.62
C GLY A 33 -7.87 -9.34 -11.76
N VAL A 34 -8.00 -8.06 -12.13
CA VAL A 34 -8.94 -7.11 -11.55
C VAL A 34 -9.68 -6.41 -12.68
N LEU A 35 -11.01 -6.36 -12.62
CA LEU A 35 -11.86 -5.61 -13.54
C LEU A 35 -12.78 -4.71 -12.74
N THR A 36 -12.66 -3.40 -12.90
CA THR A 36 -13.55 -2.41 -12.28
C THR A 36 -14.45 -1.76 -13.32
N LEU A 37 -15.73 -1.70 -13.01
CA LEU A 37 -16.74 -0.99 -13.79
C LEU A 37 -17.36 0.09 -12.92
N GLY A 38 -17.17 1.36 -13.26
CA GLY A 38 -17.60 2.49 -12.46
C GLY A 38 -18.46 3.50 -13.18
N ALA A 39 -19.25 4.22 -12.40
CA ALA A 39 -19.95 5.41 -12.82
C ALA A 39 -19.73 6.52 -11.79
N GLU A 40 -19.24 7.66 -12.25
CA GLU A 40 -18.88 8.79 -11.41
C GLU A 40 -19.71 10.04 -11.76
N LEU A 41 -20.19 10.71 -10.73
CA LEU A 41 -20.68 12.08 -10.79
C LEU A 41 -19.60 13.01 -10.30
N SER A 42 -19.04 13.86 -11.16
CA SER A 42 -18.03 14.85 -10.81
C SER A 42 -18.55 16.25 -11.05
N PRO A 43 -18.54 17.16 -10.05
CA PRO A 43 -18.80 18.58 -10.25
C PRO A 43 -17.60 19.22 -10.93
N LYS A 44 -17.81 20.36 -11.63
CA LYS A 44 -16.72 21.09 -12.28
C LYS A 44 -15.82 21.83 -11.30
N ALA A 45 -16.38 22.40 -10.23
CA ALA A 45 -15.68 23.10 -9.14
C ALA A 45 -16.40 22.87 -7.81
N ASP A 46 -17.68 23.31 -7.70
CA ASP A 46 -18.50 23.17 -6.51
C ASP A 46 -19.70 22.26 -6.78
N GLY A 47 -20.10 21.45 -5.82
CA GLY A 47 -21.33 20.66 -5.88
C GLY A 47 -21.20 19.22 -5.42
N LEU A 48 -22.25 18.47 -5.72
CA LEU A 48 -22.31 17.04 -5.40
C LEU A 48 -21.40 16.24 -6.31
N TYR A 49 -20.73 15.26 -5.73
CA TYR A 49 -19.97 14.23 -6.42
C TYR A 49 -20.24 12.86 -5.80
N GLY A 50 -19.86 11.81 -6.47
CA GLY A 50 -20.01 10.46 -5.94
C GLY A 50 -19.64 9.41 -6.99
N ARG A 51 -19.51 8.17 -6.53
CA ARG A 51 -19.15 7.05 -7.37
C ARG A 51 -19.91 5.80 -6.94
N VAL A 52 -20.28 4.99 -7.92
CA VAL A 52 -20.68 3.60 -7.74
C VAL A 52 -19.84 2.75 -8.67
N SER A 53 -19.21 1.72 -8.15
CA SER A 53 -18.45 0.77 -8.96
C SER A 53 -18.56 -0.66 -8.44
N THR A 54 -18.35 -1.60 -9.34
CA THR A 54 -18.16 -3.02 -9.03
C THR A 54 -16.76 -3.45 -9.41
N VAL A 55 -16.22 -4.41 -8.67
CA VAL A 55 -14.92 -5.00 -8.93
C VAL A 55 -15.04 -6.51 -9.05
N GLY A 56 -14.47 -7.05 -10.14
CA GLY A 56 -14.25 -8.47 -10.30
C GLY A 56 -12.78 -8.78 -10.04
N THR A 57 -12.49 -9.77 -9.19
CA THR A 57 -11.14 -10.21 -8.85
C THR A 57 -10.97 -11.69 -9.12
N GLY A 58 -9.74 -12.16 -9.29
CA GLY A 58 -9.46 -13.57 -9.38
C GLY A 58 -7.98 -13.90 -9.47
N THR A 59 -7.64 -15.13 -9.00
CA THR A 59 -6.32 -15.72 -9.11
C THR A 59 -6.40 -17.04 -9.88
N TRP A 60 -5.42 -17.34 -10.70
CA TRP A 60 -5.31 -18.54 -11.53
C TRP A 60 -3.92 -19.16 -11.43
N GLY A 61 -3.83 -20.48 -11.58
CA GLY A 61 -2.56 -21.23 -11.59
C GLY A 61 -2.26 -21.88 -10.27
N ASP A 62 -1.02 -21.78 -9.81
CA ASP A 62 -0.55 -22.48 -8.59
C ASP A 62 -0.91 -21.73 -7.28
N GLY A 63 -1.55 -20.54 -7.38
CA GLY A 63 -1.63 -19.59 -6.27
C GLY A 63 -0.31 -18.86 -6.05
N ASP A 64 -0.32 -17.83 -5.18
CA ASP A 64 0.87 -17.04 -4.92
C ASP A 64 1.95 -17.81 -4.10
N ALA A 65 3.16 -17.27 -4.10
CA ALA A 65 4.31 -17.93 -3.46
C ALA A 65 4.27 -17.95 -1.92
N ALA A 66 3.42 -17.14 -1.28
CA ALA A 66 3.20 -17.16 0.17
C ALA A 66 2.06 -18.13 0.55
N GLY A 67 1.22 -18.55 -0.42
CA GLY A 67 0.05 -19.40 -0.18
C GLY A 67 -1.10 -18.63 0.45
N PHE A 68 -1.27 -17.37 0.10
CA PHE A 68 -2.45 -16.58 0.47
C PHE A 68 -3.61 -16.84 -0.48
N THR A 69 -3.32 -17.32 -1.69
CA THR A 69 -4.29 -17.70 -2.72
C THR A 69 -4.06 -19.13 -3.21
N SER A 70 -5.14 -19.82 -3.60
CA SER A 70 -5.10 -21.20 -4.11
C SER A 70 -5.03 -21.29 -5.64
N GLY A 71 -5.29 -20.18 -6.33
CA GLY A 71 -5.40 -20.12 -7.79
C GLY A 71 -6.80 -20.41 -8.33
N ASN A 72 -7.81 -20.48 -7.47
CA ASN A 72 -9.20 -20.77 -7.85
C ASN A 72 -10.18 -19.63 -7.52
N GLU A 73 -9.73 -18.58 -6.89
CA GLU A 73 -10.57 -17.47 -6.45
C GLU A 73 -11.17 -16.70 -7.62
N ARG A 74 -12.45 -16.38 -7.52
CA ARG A 74 -13.24 -15.59 -8.49
C ARG A 74 -14.36 -14.90 -7.75
N GLU A 75 -14.33 -13.59 -7.67
CA GLU A 75 -15.36 -12.83 -6.98
C GLU A 75 -15.80 -11.61 -7.78
N LEU A 76 -17.02 -11.18 -7.57
CA LEU A 76 -17.57 -9.92 -8.07
C LEU A 76 -18.30 -9.23 -6.93
N ASP A 77 -17.89 -8.02 -6.59
CA ASP A 77 -18.41 -7.28 -5.45
C ASP A 77 -18.60 -5.80 -5.73
N LEU A 78 -19.29 -5.12 -4.81
CA LEU A 78 -19.39 -3.66 -4.79
C LEU A 78 -18.09 -3.08 -4.25
N GLU A 79 -17.44 -2.21 -5.03
CA GLU A 79 -16.21 -1.56 -4.59
C GLU A 79 -16.50 -0.16 -4.06
N ASP A 80 -17.07 0.74 -4.86
CA ASP A 80 -17.42 2.08 -4.41
C ASP A 80 -18.94 2.27 -4.37
N ALA A 81 -19.43 2.96 -3.34
CA ALA A 81 -20.81 3.46 -3.25
C ALA A 81 -20.86 4.65 -2.28
N PHE A 82 -20.48 5.82 -2.75
CA PHE A 82 -20.41 7.01 -1.89
C PHE A 82 -20.96 8.26 -2.56
N LEU A 83 -21.31 9.23 -1.74
CA LEU A 83 -21.74 10.56 -2.13
C LEU A 83 -20.99 11.61 -1.32
N GLY A 84 -20.65 12.71 -1.96
CA GLY A 84 -19.97 13.83 -1.33
C GLY A 84 -20.43 15.18 -1.87
N TYR A 85 -19.99 16.23 -1.20
CA TYR A 85 -20.12 17.62 -1.60
C TYR A 85 -18.77 18.32 -1.44
N ARG A 86 -18.36 19.02 -2.48
CA ARG A 86 -17.11 19.81 -2.49
C ARG A 86 -17.42 21.27 -2.80
N SER A 87 -16.68 22.17 -2.16
CA SER A 87 -16.61 23.58 -2.48
C SER A 87 -15.18 24.07 -2.39
N GLU A 88 -14.66 24.62 -3.48
CA GLU A 88 -13.31 25.19 -3.54
C GLU A 88 -13.27 26.61 -2.96
N SER A 89 -14.42 27.31 -2.90
CA SER A 89 -14.57 28.68 -2.40
C SER A 89 -15.81 28.79 -1.49
N LEU A 90 -15.68 28.25 -0.27
CA LEU A 90 -16.79 28.10 0.67
C LEU A 90 -17.37 29.47 1.06
N GLY A 91 -18.66 29.65 0.84
CA GLY A 91 -19.46 30.77 1.32
C GLY A 91 -19.44 32.04 0.46
N ALA A 92 -18.43 32.29 -0.36
CA ALA A 92 -18.36 33.41 -1.28
C ALA A 92 -17.37 33.13 -2.43
N PRO A 93 -17.58 33.73 -3.63
CA PRO A 93 -16.58 33.68 -4.69
C PRO A 93 -15.23 34.21 -4.18
N ASP A 94 -14.14 33.54 -4.56
CA ASP A 94 -12.76 33.87 -4.12
C ASP A 94 -12.49 33.69 -2.61
N SER A 95 -13.35 32.98 -1.89
CA SER A 95 -13.07 32.57 -0.50
C SER A 95 -11.83 31.70 -0.44
N PRO A 96 -10.89 31.96 0.49
CA PRO A 96 -9.73 31.09 0.69
C PRO A 96 -10.06 29.77 1.40
N TRP A 97 -11.31 29.56 1.79
CA TRP A 97 -11.78 28.36 2.46
C TRP A 97 -12.31 27.34 1.46
N SER A 98 -11.87 26.10 1.57
CA SER A 98 -12.42 24.96 0.85
C SER A 98 -13.05 23.95 1.82
N LEU A 99 -14.06 23.23 1.35
CA LEU A 99 -14.75 22.18 2.10
C LEU A 99 -14.89 20.96 1.19
N ASP A 100 -14.62 19.77 1.73
CA ASP A 100 -14.95 18.49 1.10
C ASP A 100 -15.53 17.57 2.15
N ILE A 101 -16.74 17.05 1.90
CA ILE A 101 -17.38 16.05 2.77
C ILE A 101 -17.87 14.89 1.93
N SER A 102 -17.67 13.67 2.41
CA SER A 102 -18.18 12.46 1.75
C SER A 102 -18.56 11.38 2.75
N MET A 103 -19.46 10.50 2.33
CA MET A 103 -19.87 9.34 3.10
C MET A 103 -20.27 8.17 2.21
N GLY A 104 -20.07 6.95 2.71
CA GLY A 104 -20.41 5.71 2.04
C GLY A 104 -19.22 4.75 1.95
N ARG A 105 -19.28 3.81 1.01
CA ARG A 105 -18.23 2.85 0.72
C ARG A 105 -17.19 3.50 -0.21
N GLN A 106 -15.99 3.75 0.28
CA GLN A 106 -14.90 4.40 -0.48
C GLN A 106 -13.53 4.11 0.12
N PRO A 107 -12.44 4.18 -0.65
CA PRO A 107 -11.09 4.12 -0.11
C PRO A 107 -10.76 5.40 0.68
N ILE A 108 -9.97 5.25 1.75
CA ILE A 108 -9.39 6.35 2.51
C ILE A 108 -7.88 6.20 2.50
N THR A 109 -7.17 7.30 2.26
CA THR A 109 -5.72 7.38 2.39
C THR A 109 -5.36 8.54 3.33
N LEU A 110 -4.48 8.27 4.28
CA LEU A 110 -3.90 9.28 5.16
C LEU A 110 -2.43 9.50 4.80
N GLY A 111 -2.05 10.75 4.59
CA GLY A 111 -0.68 11.10 4.20
C GLY A 111 -0.25 10.45 2.89
N ASP A 112 0.86 9.72 2.91
CA ASP A 112 1.34 8.92 1.78
C ASP A 112 1.06 7.41 1.92
N GLY A 113 0.19 7.05 2.87
CA GLY A 113 -0.26 5.67 3.06
C GLY A 113 0.52 4.87 4.08
N PHE A 114 1.42 5.49 4.83
CA PHE A 114 2.21 4.80 5.86
C PHE A 114 1.36 4.08 6.92
N LEU A 115 0.23 4.67 7.30
CA LEU A 115 -0.73 4.10 8.26
C LEU A 115 -1.99 3.57 7.58
N VAL A 116 -2.54 4.30 6.61
CA VAL A 116 -3.79 3.96 5.94
C VAL A 116 -3.72 4.33 4.46
N ALA A 117 -3.92 3.34 3.58
CA ALA A 117 -4.01 3.48 2.13
C ALA A 117 -5.09 2.55 1.54
N GLY A 118 -6.27 2.57 2.14
CA GLY A 118 -7.37 1.69 1.78
C GLY A 118 -7.32 0.33 2.48
N ASP A 119 -8.43 -0.39 2.41
CA ASP A 119 -8.59 -1.75 2.93
C ASP A 119 -8.15 -2.78 1.88
N SER A 120 -6.85 -2.80 1.58
CA SER A 120 -6.28 -3.44 0.40
C SER A 120 -5.84 -4.90 0.59
N LEU A 121 -5.90 -5.47 1.80
CA LEU A 121 -5.51 -6.85 2.04
C LEU A 121 -6.51 -7.82 1.38
N SER A 122 -6.17 -8.38 0.22
CA SER A 122 -7.01 -9.26 -0.59
C SER A 122 -6.50 -10.70 -0.54
N LEU A 123 -6.83 -11.43 0.54
CA LEU A 123 -6.52 -12.85 0.65
C LEU A 123 -7.47 -13.68 -0.24
N GLY A 124 -7.05 -14.91 -0.52
CA GLY A 124 -7.87 -15.94 -1.14
C GLY A 124 -8.26 -17.03 -0.15
N ASP A 125 -8.81 -18.13 -0.66
CA ASP A 125 -9.35 -19.25 0.11
C ASP A 125 -8.29 -20.19 0.69
N ALA A 126 -7.01 -20.03 0.35
CA ALA A 126 -5.93 -20.93 0.78
C ALA A 126 -5.73 -20.97 2.31
N LEU A 127 -6.10 -19.92 3.02
CA LEU A 127 -6.01 -19.82 4.49
C LEU A 127 -7.36 -20.06 5.19
N GLY A 128 -8.43 -20.31 4.44
CA GLY A 128 -9.79 -20.56 4.91
C GLY A 128 -10.81 -19.74 4.14
N ASP A 129 -11.97 -20.34 3.85
CA ASP A 129 -13.03 -19.72 3.05
C ASP A 129 -13.54 -18.39 3.66
N GLU A 130 -13.46 -18.24 4.99
CA GLU A 130 -13.86 -17.02 5.69
C GLU A 130 -12.92 -15.82 5.44
N LEU A 131 -11.67 -16.07 5.03
CA LEU A 131 -10.67 -15.05 4.72
C LEU A 131 -10.66 -14.69 3.23
N ASP A 132 -11.39 -15.45 2.40
CA ASP A 132 -11.45 -15.23 0.96
C ASP A 132 -12.13 -13.89 0.64
N ARG A 133 -11.36 -13.00 0.01
CA ARG A 133 -11.81 -11.69 -0.48
C ARG A 133 -11.67 -11.60 -2.01
N GLY A 134 -11.70 -12.75 -2.68
CA GLY A 134 -11.63 -12.88 -4.14
C GLY A 134 -10.21 -12.99 -4.69
N GLY A 135 -9.20 -13.16 -3.86
CA GLY A 135 -7.80 -13.28 -4.30
C GLY A 135 -7.28 -12.03 -4.99
N ALA A 136 -6.48 -12.18 -6.05
CA ALA A 136 -5.72 -11.10 -6.68
C ALA A 136 -4.89 -10.31 -5.64
N TYR A 137 -4.18 -11.06 -4.81
CA TYR A 137 -3.48 -10.56 -3.62
C TYR A 137 -2.51 -9.42 -3.94
N TYR A 138 -1.67 -9.57 -4.98
CA TYR A 138 -0.72 -8.54 -5.38
C TYR A 138 -1.42 -7.30 -5.97
N LEU A 139 -2.43 -7.52 -6.83
CA LEU A 139 -3.12 -6.42 -7.51
C LEU A 139 -4.01 -5.62 -6.56
N ALA A 140 -4.46 -6.23 -5.46
CA ALA A 140 -5.23 -5.59 -4.40
C ALA A 140 -6.37 -4.70 -4.95
N GLY A 141 -7.26 -5.31 -5.74
CA GLY A 141 -8.32 -4.60 -6.46
C GLY A 141 -9.40 -4.01 -5.56
N ARG A 142 -9.53 -4.49 -4.33
CA ARG A 142 -10.49 -4.03 -3.32
C ARG A 142 -9.77 -3.15 -2.31
N LYS A 143 -10.17 -1.87 -2.22
CA LYS A 143 -9.53 -0.86 -1.35
C LYS A 143 -10.52 -0.04 -0.54
N ALA A 144 -11.82 -0.13 -0.87
CA ALA A 144 -12.84 0.62 -0.16
C ALA A 144 -13.09 0.03 1.23
N PHE A 145 -13.19 0.90 2.22
CA PHE A 145 -13.79 0.58 3.50
C PHE A 145 -15.31 0.48 3.34
N ASP A 146 -15.97 -0.41 4.06
CA ASP A 146 -17.42 -0.65 3.94
C ASP A 146 -18.23 0.61 4.25
N ARG A 147 -17.89 1.27 5.34
CA ARG A 147 -18.55 2.50 5.78
C ARG A 147 -17.53 3.57 6.13
N THR A 148 -17.74 4.75 5.59
CA THR A 148 -16.88 5.89 5.85
C THR A 148 -17.67 7.16 6.03
N ALA A 149 -17.11 8.12 6.76
CA ALA A 149 -17.49 9.52 6.77
C ALA A 149 -16.21 10.38 6.83
N VAL A 150 -16.04 11.27 5.87
CA VAL A 150 -14.86 12.13 5.75
C VAL A 150 -15.28 13.58 5.66
N ALA A 151 -14.59 14.46 6.36
CA ALA A 151 -14.76 15.92 6.25
C ALA A 151 -13.39 16.60 6.24
N SER A 152 -13.11 17.39 5.21
CA SER A 152 -11.89 18.17 5.07
C SER A 152 -12.19 19.65 4.96
N LEU A 153 -11.45 20.48 5.68
CA LEU A 153 -11.51 21.94 5.63
C LEU A 153 -10.13 22.49 5.31
N GLY A 154 -10.04 23.26 4.22
CA GLY A 154 -8.80 23.90 3.79
C GLY A 154 -8.84 25.42 3.94
N HIS A 155 -7.68 26.05 4.19
CA HIS A 155 -7.50 27.50 4.22
C HIS A 155 -6.03 27.86 4.02
N ALA A 156 -5.71 28.55 2.90
CA ALA A 156 -4.40 29.17 2.66
C ALA A 156 -3.20 28.24 2.96
N GLY A 157 -3.21 27.02 2.41
CA GLY A 157 -2.16 26.01 2.61
C GLY A 157 -2.34 25.14 3.86
N TRP A 158 -3.24 25.47 4.78
CA TRP A 158 -3.63 24.64 5.91
C TRP A 158 -4.78 23.71 5.52
N GLN A 159 -4.76 22.48 5.99
CA GLN A 159 -5.86 21.51 5.83
C GLN A 159 -6.05 20.73 7.12
N GLY A 160 -7.32 20.66 7.57
CA GLY A 160 -7.76 19.73 8.61
C GLY A 160 -8.67 18.69 8.01
N GLN A 161 -8.50 17.42 8.39
CA GLN A 161 -9.37 16.32 7.96
C GLN A 161 -9.82 15.52 9.18
N LEU A 162 -11.09 15.14 9.18
CA LEU A 162 -11.68 14.13 10.06
C LEU A 162 -12.13 12.98 9.18
N ALA A 163 -11.81 11.76 9.57
CA ALA A 163 -12.26 10.55 8.92
C ALA A 163 -12.74 9.55 9.96
N TRP A 164 -13.82 8.86 9.65
CA TRP A 164 -14.28 7.66 10.32
C TRP A 164 -14.44 6.57 9.28
N PHE A 165 -14.01 5.35 9.57
CA PHE A 165 -14.08 4.23 8.64
C PHE A 165 -14.16 2.89 9.37
N GLU A 166 -14.84 1.96 8.73
CA GLU A 166 -15.06 0.59 9.17
C GLU A 166 -14.75 -0.37 8.02
N SER A 167 -13.94 -1.37 8.28
CA SER A 167 -13.58 -2.45 7.35
C SER A 167 -14.66 -3.53 7.34
N ASP A 168 -14.89 -4.18 6.18
CA ASP A 168 -15.64 -5.44 6.07
C ASP A 168 -14.72 -6.65 5.89
N ASN A 169 -13.43 -6.45 6.04
CA ASN A 169 -12.43 -7.46 5.77
C ASN A 169 -12.16 -8.30 7.04
N VAL A 170 -12.55 -9.57 7.00
CA VAL A 170 -12.31 -10.54 8.08
C VAL A 170 -10.83 -10.63 8.41
N ALA A 171 -9.94 -10.59 7.40
CA ALA A 171 -8.49 -10.59 7.61
C ALA A 171 -7.98 -9.33 8.34
N GLN A 172 -8.78 -8.27 8.42
CA GLN A 172 -8.54 -7.04 9.19
C GLN A 172 -9.42 -6.97 10.46
N ALA A 173 -10.07 -8.10 10.83
CA ALA A 173 -10.96 -8.19 11.98
C ALA A 173 -12.04 -7.12 11.99
N SER A 174 -12.59 -6.78 10.83
CA SER A 174 -13.66 -5.77 10.65
C SER A 174 -13.40 -4.49 11.44
N THR A 175 -12.14 -4.04 11.46
CA THR A 175 -11.65 -2.93 12.32
C THR A 175 -12.36 -1.61 12.02
N GLU A 176 -12.81 -0.94 13.08
CA GLU A 176 -13.39 0.42 13.05
C GLU A 176 -12.40 1.44 13.62
N MET A 177 -12.20 2.57 12.93
CA MET A 177 -11.27 3.63 13.34
C MET A 177 -11.83 5.03 13.09
N ALA A 178 -11.37 5.98 13.89
CA ALA A 178 -11.48 7.41 13.61
C ALA A 178 -10.09 8.02 13.46
N ALA A 179 -9.96 9.00 12.58
CA ALA A 179 -8.72 9.71 12.34
C ALA A 179 -8.95 11.23 12.28
N PHE A 180 -7.96 11.98 12.76
CA PHE A 180 -7.83 13.41 12.55
C PHE A 180 -6.44 13.69 12.00
N SER A 181 -6.33 14.45 10.91
CA SER A 181 -5.07 14.98 10.42
C SER A 181 -5.11 16.49 10.27
N PHE A 182 -3.96 17.12 10.44
CA PHE A 182 -3.76 18.55 10.25
C PHE A 182 -2.44 18.80 9.55
N SER A 183 -2.50 19.42 8.39
CA SER A 183 -1.32 19.64 7.54
C SER A 183 -1.17 21.09 7.14
N HIS A 184 0.06 21.46 6.79
CA HIS A 184 0.42 22.75 6.21
C HIS A 184 1.37 22.56 5.04
N ASP A 185 0.91 22.96 3.85
CA ASP A 185 1.75 23.13 2.68
C ASP A 185 2.28 24.58 2.67
N HIS A 186 3.59 24.72 2.81
CA HIS A 186 4.27 26.02 2.80
C HIS A 186 5.00 26.29 1.47
N GLY A 187 4.62 25.61 0.39
CA GLY A 187 5.11 25.79 -0.97
C GLY A 187 6.38 25.02 -1.28
N SER A 188 7.41 25.04 -0.43
CA SER A 188 8.62 24.23 -0.59
C SER A 188 8.54 22.88 0.12
N GLY A 189 7.45 22.61 0.84
CA GLY A 189 7.26 21.34 1.57
C GLY A 189 5.95 21.30 2.33
N LEU A 190 5.74 20.19 3.01
CA LEU A 190 4.55 19.88 3.77
C LEU A 190 4.93 19.32 5.14
N VAL A 191 4.17 19.69 6.17
CA VAL A 191 4.20 19.06 7.49
C VAL A 191 2.79 18.64 7.84
N GLU A 192 2.63 17.42 8.37
CA GLU A 192 1.33 16.87 8.77
C GLU A 192 1.47 16.15 10.12
N ALA A 193 0.51 16.40 11.00
CA ALA A 193 0.32 15.65 12.24
C ALA A 193 -1.01 14.90 12.17
N SER A 194 -1.00 13.62 12.55
CA SER A 194 -2.19 12.77 12.54
C SER A 194 -2.39 12.07 13.88
N TYR A 195 -3.65 11.87 14.22
CA TYR A 195 -4.09 11.06 15.35
C TYR A 195 -5.15 10.08 14.87
N LEU A 196 -4.97 8.78 15.19
CA LEU A 196 -5.97 7.75 14.92
C LEU A 196 -6.37 7.09 16.24
N ARG A 197 -7.64 6.71 16.30
CA ARG A 197 -8.23 5.97 17.42
C ARG A 197 -8.92 4.72 16.91
N GLY A 198 -8.53 3.54 17.41
CA GLY A 198 -9.30 2.32 17.25
C GLY A 198 -10.58 2.38 18.07
N LEU A 199 -11.70 2.13 17.43
CA LEU A 199 -13.04 2.21 18.04
C LEU A 199 -13.63 0.83 18.32
N GLY A 200 -13.17 -0.20 17.59
CA GLY A 200 -13.59 -1.57 17.76
C GLY A 200 -12.99 -2.52 16.73
N VAL A 201 -13.11 -3.79 17.02
CA VAL A 201 -12.81 -4.94 16.15
C VAL A 201 -13.88 -6.00 16.34
N ASP A 202 -14.07 -6.88 15.37
CA ASP A 202 -14.82 -8.11 15.62
C ASP A 202 -13.94 -9.10 16.39
N GLU A 203 -14.26 -9.32 17.65
CA GLU A 203 -13.52 -10.20 18.55
C GLU A 203 -13.51 -11.68 18.09
N ALA A 204 -14.51 -12.10 17.28
CA ALA A 204 -14.56 -13.45 16.74
C ALA A 204 -13.58 -13.68 15.60
N GLU A 205 -13.24 -12.62 14.87
CA GLU A 205 -12.32 -12.62 13.74
C GLU A 205 -10.89 -12.22 14.16
N ALA A 206 -10.77 -11.46 15.25
CA ALA A 206 -9.52 -10.83 15.66
C ALA A 206 -8.48 -11.85 16.16
N SER A 207 -7.30 -11.83 15.60
CA SER A 207 -6.11 -12.41 16.23
C SER A 207 -5.76 -11.66 17.52
N ALA A 208 -4.96 -12.28 18.38
CA ALA A 208 -4.47 -11.64 19.60
C ALA A 208 -3.72 -10.31 19.35
N PHE A 209 -3.22 -10.10 18.14
CA PHE A 209 -2.57 -8.88 17.71
C PHE A 209 -3.60 -7.81 17.31
N GLN A 210 -4.64 -8.19 16.58
CA GLN A 210 -5.68 -7.29 16.09
C GLN A 210 -6.67 -6.87 17.17
N SER A 211 -6.91 -7.72 18.20
CA SER A 211 -7.77 -7.38 19.33
C SER A 211 -7.25 -6.14 20.09
N GLN A 212 -5.95 -5.87 20.02
CA GLN A 212 -5.36 -4.66 20.60
C GLN A 212 -5.68 -3.36 19.84
N ARG A 213 -6.32 -3.45 18.66
CA ARG A 213 -6.78 -2.26 17.92
C ARG A 213 -7.96 -1.57 18.62
N ASP A 214 -8.81 -2.33 19.34
CA ASP A 214 -9.85 -1.69 20.15
C ASP A 214 -9.19 -0.85 21.25
N GLY A 215 -9.52 0.44 21.24
CA GLY A 215 -8.93 1.41 22.16
C GLY A 215 -7.49 1.84 21.87
N MET A 216 -6.86 1.41 20.78
CA MET A 216 -5.52 1.85 20.39
C MET A 216 -5.50 3.33 20.01
N ASP A 217 -4.47 4.05 20.45
CA ASP A 217 -4.14 5.40 20.01
C ASP A 217 -2.91 5.37 19.10
N VAL A 218 -2.97 6.07 17.97
CA VAL A 218 -1.83 6.24 17.05
C VAL A 218 -1.58 7.73 16.82
N TYR A 219 -0.34 8.14 16.97
CA TYR A 219 0.11 9.51 16.69
C TYR A 219 1.16 9.45 15.59
N SER A 220 1.04 10.30 14.57
CA SER A 220 2.02 10.42 13.50
C SER A 220 2.42 11.85 13.25
N LEU A 221 3.69 12.02 12.83
CA LEU A 221 4.23 13.26 12.29
C LEU A 221 4.95 12.95 10.98
N ARG A 222 4.47 13.53 9.88
CA ARG A 222 5.01 13.39 8.54
C ARG A 222 5.53 14.72 8.02
N PHE A 223 6.57 14.67 7.21
CA PHE A 223 7.06 15.83 6.50
C PHE A 223 7.59 15.48 5.11
N GLU A 224 7.51 16.44 4.22
CA GLU A 224 8.24 16.48 2.96
C GLU A 224 8.85 17.87 2.79
N GLN A 225 10.13 17.95 2.44
CA GLN A 225 10.82 19.21 2.23
C GLN A 225 11.67 19.15 0.96
N ARG A 226 11.43 20.09 0.04
CA ARG A 226 12.25 20.34 -1.13
C ARG A 226 13.35 21.33 -0.78
N LEU A 227 14.59 21.00 -1.11
CA LEU A 227 15.81 21.73 -0.76
C LEU A 227 16.69 21.82 -2.01
N VAL A 228 17.70 22.70 -1.96
CA VAL A 228 18.73 22.84 -3.02
C VAL A 228 18.08 23.01 -4.40
N ASP A 229 17.31 24.09 -4.58
CA ASP A 229 16.59 24.40 -5.82
C ASP A 229 15.77 23.19 -6.34
N GLU A 230 15.09 22.50 -5.40
CA GLU A 230 14.25 21.32 -5.63
C GLU A 230 15.00 20.04 -6.05
N ALA A 231 16.32 20.07 -6.17
CA ALA A 231 17.10 18.88 -6.51
C ALA A 231 17.10 17.83 -5.39
N LEU A 232 17.05 18.25 -4.12
CA LEU A 232 16.98 17.37 -2.96
C LEU A 232 15.57 17.41 -2.36
N THR A 233 14.91 16.27 -2.29
CA THR A 233 13.70 16.09 -1.50
C THR A 233 14.00 15.23 -0.28
N LEU A 234 13.61 15.71 0.89
CA LEU A 234 13.71 14.96 2.14
C LEU A 234 12.30 14.63 2.62
N ARG A 235 12.01 13.34 2.83
CA ARG A 235 10.72 12.83 3.33
C ARG A 235 10.93 12.02 4.59
N GLY A 236 9.93 12.01 5.44
CA GLY A 236 9.92 11.14 6.59
C GLY A 236 8.58 11.13 7.31
N GLU A 237 8.35 10.03 8.02
CA GLU A 237 7.24 9.91 8.94
C GLU A 237 7.70 9.14 10.16
N PHE A 238 7.23 9.55 11.33
CA PHE A 238 7.37 8.84 12.59
C PHE A 238 6.00 8.65 13.20
N ALA A 239 5.68 7.42 13.59
CA ALA A 239 4.43 7.08 14.24
C ALA A 239 4.65 6.32 15.54
N HIS A 240 3.76 6.55 16.49
CA HIS A 240 3.74 5.96 17.82
C HIS A 240 2.35 5.36 18.12
N GLN A 241 2.30 4.07 18.44
CA GLN A 241 1.10 3.35 18.86
C GLN A 241 1.11 3.12 20.35
N ARG A 242 -0.03 3.39 20.99
CA ARG A 242 -0.33 3.06 22.38
C ARG A 242 -1.47 2.05 22.41
N LYS A 243 -1.14 0.87 22.82
CA LYS A 243 -2.01 -0.28 23.03
C LYS A 243 -1.53 -0.98 24.31
N ASP A 244 -1.65 -2.28 24.48
CA ASP A 244 -1.07 -3.00 25.62
C ASP A 244 0.44 -2.77 25.73
N THR A 245 1.10 -2.61 24.59
CA THR A 245 2.50 -2.17 24.48
C THR A 245 2.60 -0.77 23.88
N GLN A 246 3.81 -0.20 23.88
CA GLN A 246 4.12 1.05 23.18
C GLN A 246 5.03 0.73 22.01
N GLU A 247 4.55 0.99 20.79
CA GLU A 247 5.23 0.66 19.56
C GLU A 247 5.56 1.90 18.75
N ASN A 248 6.63 1.80 17.96
CA ASN A 248 7.08 2.89 17.11
C ASN A 248 7.46 2.36 15.75
N ALA A 249 7.12 3.15 14.72
CA ALA A 249 7.61 2.94 13.38
C ALA A 249 7.94 4.26 12.71
N GLY A 250 8.75 4.21 11.65
CA GLY A 250 9.04 5.40 10.89
C GLY A 250 10.03 5.15 9.78
N TYR A 251 10.16 6.15 8.93
CA TYR A 251 11.15 6.16 7.85
C TYR A 251 11.73 7.55 7.65
N LEU A 252 12.91 7.59 7.01
CA LEU A 252 13.55 8.80 6.49
C LEU A 252 14.08 8.51 5.09
N GLU A 253 13.77 9.38 4.12
CA GLU A 253 14.13 9.22 2.71
C GLU A 253 14.64 10.53 2.10
N PRO A 254 15.94 10.75 1.97
CA PRO A 254 16.50 11.70 1.02
C PRO A 254 16.43 11.14 -0.42
N ALA A 255 16.07 12.00 -1.37
CA ALA A 255 16.05 11.72 -2.79
C ALA A 255 16.66 12.89 -3.56
N TRP A 256 17.64 12.60 -4.42
CA TRP A 256 18.33 13.58 -5.25
C TRP A 256 18.00 13.37 -6.72
N THR A 257 17.45 14.41 -7.36
CA THR A 257 17.18 14.42 -8.81
C THR A 257 18.29 15.16 -9.55
N PHE A 258 18.90 14.49 -10.53
CA PHE A 258 19.94 15.05 -11.39
C PHE A 258 19.28 15.68 -12.63
N ALA A 259 18.70 16.86 -12.47
CA ALA A 259 17.91 17.54 -13.49
C ALA A 259 18.68 17.81 -14.80
N GLU A 260 20.00 17.96 -14.73
CA GLU A 260 20.86 18.22 -15.91
C GLU A 260 21.23 16.95 -16.70
N LEU A 261 20.97 15.75 -16.15
CA LEU A 261 21.28 14.51 -16.82
C LEU A 261 20.12 14.06 -17.72
N PRO A 262 20.41 13.37 -18.84
CA PRO A 262 19.35 12.76 -19.66
C PRO A 262 18.49 11.81 -18.79
N GLY A 263 17.18 11.90 -18.98
CA GLY A 263 16.22 11.10 -18.22
C GLY A 263 16.03 11.54 -16.77
N GLN A 264 16.67 12.64 -16.34
CA GLN A 264 16.57 13.23 -15.00
C GLN A 264 16.57 12.20 -13.87
N PRO A 265 17.60 11.34 -13.78
CA PRO A 265 17.58 10.24 -12.83
C PRO A 265 17.50 10.75 -11.39
N THR A 266 16.70 10.05 -10.59
CA THR A 266 16.56 10.30 -9.15
C THR A 266 17.16 9.15 -8.37
N LEU A 267 18.13 9.47 -7.51
CA LEU A 267 18.72 8.55 -6.54
C LEU A 267 18.08 8.78 -5.18
N SER A 268 17.54 7.73 -4.58
CA SER A 268 16.93 7.78 -3.25
C SER A 268 17.55 6.76 -2.32
N LEU A 269 17.68 7.12 -1.04
CA LEU A 269 18.07 6.22 0.03
C LEU A 269 17.00 6.30 1.13
N ARG A 270 16.46 5.15 1.57
CA ARG A 270 15.49 5.13 2.65
C ARG A 270 15.94 4.16 3.74
N TYR A 271 15.84 4.61 4.97
CA TYR A 271 15.85 3.77 6.15
C TYR A 271 14.46 3.74 6.77
N SER A 272 13.96 2.56 7.08
CA SER A 272 12.71 2.35 7.79
C SER A 272 12.89 1.37 8.94
N ARG A 273 12.10 1.58 10.00
CA ARG A 273 12.15 0.77 11.21
C ARG A 273 10.75 0.60 11.79
N PHE A 274 10.46 -0.63 12.20
CA PHE A 274 9.22 -1.03 12.85
C PHE A 274 9.56 -1.79 14.12
N SER A 275 8.97 -1.42 15.25
CA SER A 275 9.18 -2.14 16.51
C SER A 275 8.52 -3.52 16.48
N GLU A 276 8.82 -4.34 17.50
CA GLU A 276 8.56 -5.78 17.50
C GLU A 276 7.07 -6.14 17.39
N ALA A 277 6.22 -5.37 18.05
CA ALA A 277 4.77 -5.56 18.01
C ALA A 277 4.05 -4.41 17.28
N TRP A 278 4.71 -3.71 16.38
CA TRP A 278 4.09 -2.69 15.55
C TRP A 278 2.96 -3.28 14.71
N ASP A 279 1.78 -2.66 14.78
CA ASP A 279 0.64 -3.00 13.92
C ASP A 279 0.71 -2.17 12.62
N PRO A 280 0.93 -2.77 11.45
CA PRO A 280 1.00 -2.03 10.19
C PRO A 280 -0.35 -1.40 9.78
N LEU A 281 -1.46 -1.74 10.42
CA LEU A 281 -2.81 -1.26 10.13
C LEU A 281 -3.22 -1.54 8.68
N PHE A 282 -3.66 -0.49 7.99
CA PHE A 282 -4.09 -0.51 6.59
C PHE A 282 -3.06 0.14 5.67
N TYR A 283 -1.77 -0.07 5.94
CA TYR A 283 -0.70 0.54 5.17
C TYR A 283 -0.76 0.17 3.68
N GLY A 284 -0.25 1.05 2.86
CA GLY A 284 -0.04 0.83 1.43
C GLY A 284 0.84 1.91 0.86
N VAL A 285 1.22 1.76 -0.41
CA VAL A 285 2.10 2.70 -1.07
C VAL A 285 1.33 3.57 -2.04
N THR A 286 1.43 4.88 -1.88
CA THR A 286 0.80 5.85 -2.78
C THR A 286 1.81 6.57 -3.67
N ARG A 287 3.10 6.27 -3.52
CA ARG A 287 4.18 6.88 -4.30
C ARG A 287 5.33 5.90 -4.58
N GLY A 288 5.96 6.06 -5.71
CA GLY A 288 7.04 5.19 -6.14
C GLY A 288 6.53 3.86 -6.70
N TYR A 289 7.40 2.90 -6.82
CA TYR A 289 7.13 1.59 -7.42
C TYR A 289 7.17 0.48 -6.37
N GLY A 290 6.31 -0.52 -6.55
CA GLY A 290 6.30 -1.78 -5.83
C GLY A 290 5.98 -1.67 -4.35
N THR A 291 6.29 -2.74 -3.62
CA THR A 291 6.17 -2.73 -2.17
C THR A 291 7.20 -1.81 -1.54
N TRP A 292 6.72 -0.95 -0.71
CA TRP A 292 7.47 0.22 -0.32
C TRP A 292 8.66 -0.05 0.58
N PHE A 293 8.59 -1.05 1.47
CA PHE A 293 9.58 -1.21 2.52
C PHE A 293 10.64 -2.27 2.24
N GLN A 294 10.28 -3.45 1.71
CA GLN A 294 11.20 -4.57 1.60
C GLN A 294 11.43 -5.14 0.20
N GLY A 295 10.75 -4.66 -0.83
CA GLY A 295 10.85 -5.19 -2.18
C GLY A 295 9.69 -6.11 -2.56
N GLU A 296 9.69 -6.64 -3.77
CA GLU A 296 8.56 -7.35 -4.34
C GLU A 296 8.38 -8.76 -3.79
N VAL A 297 9.48 -9.44 -3.47
CA VAL A 297 9.40 -10.77 -2.86
C VAL A 297 9.20 -10.67 -1.35
N ALA A 298 10.06 -9.93 -0.66
CA ALA A 298 9.96 -9.79 0.79
C ALA A 298 8.69 -9.07 1.21
N GLY A 299 8.33 -7.99 0.56
CA GLY A 299 7.16 -7.19 0.92
C GLY A 299 5.81 -7.87 0.67
N ASN A 300 5.74 -8.77 -0.31
CA ASN A 300 4.49 -9.46 -0.65
C ASN A 300 4.43 -10.91 -0.12
N TYR A 301 5.54 -11.64 -0.14
CA TYR A 301 5.47 -13.10 0.04
C TYR A 301 6.32 -13.63 1.18
N ALA A 302 7.53 -13.09 1.36
CA ALA A 302 8.48 -13.61 2.32
C ALA A 302 8.42 -12.92 3.69
N GLY A 303 7.98 -11.69 3.78
CA GLY A 303 8.05 -10.86 4.99
C GLY A 303 9.42 -10.17 5.13
N PRO A 304 9.56 -9.35 6.15
CA PRO A 304 8.81 -9.23 7.39
C PRO A 304 7.60 -8.26 7.40
N PHE A 305 6.87 -8.01 6.40
CA PHE A 305 5.55 -7.33 6.30
C PHE A 305 5.36 -6.07 7.19
N ASN A 306 6.38 -5.19 7.28
CA ASN A 306 6.32 -3.91 8.01
C ASN A 306 5.99 -4.03 9.51
N SER A 307 6.47 -5.07 10.15
CA SER A 307 6.43 -5.26 11.62
C SER A 307 7.72 -5.96 12.05
N ASN A 308 8.25 -5.63 13.22
CA ASN A 308 9.47 -6.24 13.75
C ASN A 308 10.67 -6.21 12.78
N ALA A 309 10.86 -5.10 12.07
CA ALA A 309 11.80 -5.03 10.96
C ALA A 309 12.60 -3.73 10.93
N GLU A 310 13.79 -3.81 10.36
CA GLU A 310 14.57 -2.66 9.87
C GLU A 310 14.92 -2.90 8.41
N ALA A 311 14.85 -1.86 7.58
CA ALA A 311 15.15 -1.97 6.16
C ALA A 311 15.88 -0.73 5.61
N TRP A 312 16.90 -0.98 4.81
CA TRP A 312 17.52 -0.01 3.92
C TRP A 312 17.04 -0.23 2.50
N ARG A 313 16.74 0.83 1.79
CA ARG A 313 16.40 0.80 0.36
C ARG A 313 17.20 1.85 -0.39
N LEU A 314 17.92 1.41 -1.41
CA LEU A 314 18.51 2.26 -2.44
C LEU A 314 17.65 2.20 -3.69
N GLY A 315 17.21 3.33 -4.22
CA GLY A 315 16.43 3.43 -5.44
C GLY A 315 17.10 4.33 -6.47
N LEU A 316 17.10 3.91 -7.72
CA LEU A 316 17.50 4.71 -8.87
C LEU A 316 16.40 4.60 -9.92
N THR A 317 15.79 5.73 -10.28
CA THR A 317 14.73 5.81 -11.29
C THR A 317 15.08 6.88 -12.31
N GLY A 318 14.66 6.70 -13.56
CA GLY A 318 14.85 7.70 -14.60
C GLY A 318 13.99 7.44 -15.81
N SER A 319 13.65 8.49 -16.55
CA SER A 319 12.86 8.39 -17.78
C SER A 319 13.75 8.16 -18.98
N VAL A 320 13.35 7.24 -19.86
CA VAL A 320 13.97 7.05 -21.18
C VAL A 320 13.39 8.05 -22.16
N ASP A 321 12.07 8.22 -22.08
CA ASP A 321 11.28 9.21 -22.82
C ASP A 321 9.98 9.52 -22.03
N ASP A 322 9.04 10.22 -22.65
CA ASP A 322 7.78 10.65 -22.02
C ASP A 322 6.83 9.47 -21.69
N THR A 323 7.10 8.28 -22.23
CA THR A 323 6.25 7.09 -22.08
C THR A 323 6.90 5.96 -21.28
N LEU A 324 8.23 5.94 -21.19
CA LEU A 324 9.00 4.83 -20.58
C LEU A 324 9.91 5.31 -19.48
N SER A 325 9.73 4.75 -18.30
CA SER A 325 10.62 4.90 -17.14
C SER A 325 11.26 3.57 -16.79
N LEU A 326 12.49 3.61 -16.28
CA LEU A 326 13.22 2.46 -15.75
C LEU A 326 13.59 2.69 -14.29
N GLY A 327 13.64 1.61 -13.52
CA GLY A 327 14.03 1.67 -12.14
C GLY A 327 14.81 0.46 -11.66
N LEU A 328 15.65 0.72 -10.66
CA LEU A 328 16.38 -0.27 -9.88
C LEU A 328 16.13 0.01 -8.41
N LEU A 329 15.77 -1.03 -7.66
CA LEU A 329 15.59 -0.99 -6.22
C LEU A 329 16.47 -2.07 -5.58
N ALA A 330 17.25 -1.70 -4.59
CA ALA A 330 18.06 -2.64 -3.80
C ALA A 330 17.69 -2.49 -2.32
N TYR A 331 17.51 -3.63 -1.65
CA TYR A 331 17.08 -3.68 -0.27
C TYR A 331 18.03 -4.55 0.55
N ASP A 332 18.19 -4.15 1.81
CA ASP A 332 18.83 -4.93 2.89
C ASP A 332 17.91 -4.78 4.11
N PHE A 333 17.44 -5.88 4.67
CA PHE A 333 16.45 -5.85 5.75
C PHE A 333 16.70 -6.96 6.77
N GLU A 334 16.36 -6.67 8.02
CA GLU A 334 16.57 -7.53 9.18
C GLU A 334 15.29 -7.67 9.99
N THR A 335 15.05 -8.84 10.55
CA THR A 335 14.10 -9.06 11.62
C THR A 335 14.75 -8.67 12.94
N ARG A 336 14.12 -7.79 13.73
CA ARG A 336 14.70 -7.23 14.94
C ARG A 336 14.70 -8.20 16.13
N ASP A 337 13.60 -8.90 16.32
CA ASP A 337 13.46 -9.94 17.35
C ASP A 337 13.04 -11.27 16.69
N THR A 338 13.95 -12.23 16.70
CA THR A 338 13.75 -13.58 16.16
C THR A 338 13.37 -14.60 17.24
N THR A 339 13.07 -14.17 18.46
CA THR A 339 12.67 -15.07 19.56
C THR A 339 11.21 -15.50 19.46
N SER A 340 10.37 -14.64 18.86
CA SER A 340 8.92 -14.84 18.75
C SER A 340 8.45 -15.14 17.33
N GLN A 341 9.29 -14.94 16.34
CA GLN A 341 8.98 -15.18 14.91
C GLN A 341 10.21 -15.64 14.14
N PRO A 342 10.04 -16.22 12.92
CA PRO A 342 11.15 -16.58 12.06
C PRO A 342 12.07 -15.39 11.73
N ASP A 343 13.33 -15.67 11.44
CA ASP A 343 14.27 -14.70 10.89
C ASP A 343 13.97 -14.49 9.41
N MET A 344 13.34 -13.36 9.09
CA MET A 344 12.95 -12.99 7.73
C MET A 344 13.95 -12.00 7.10
N GLY A 345 15.15 -11.87 7.68
CA GLY A 345 16.22 -11.02 7.14
C GLY A 345 16.69 -11.47 5.77
N GLY A 346 17.23 -10.53 5.00
CA GLY A 346 17.73 -10.81 3.66
C GLY A 346 17.98 -9.57 2.81
N ARG A 347 18.27 -9.83 1.54
CA ARG A 347 18.53 -8.80 0.52
C ARG A 347 17.69 -9.04 -0.71
N GLU A 348 17.31 -7.95 -1.36
CA GLU A 348 16.57 -8.05 -2.59
C GLU A 348 17.02 -6.99 -3.60
N LEU A 349 17.05 -7.37 -4.88
CA LEU A 349 17.29 -6.49 -6.01
C LEU A 349 16.11 -6.61 -6.98
N ASN A 350 15.49 -5.47 -7.33
CA ASN A 350 14.44 -5.41 -8.33
C ASN A 350 14.85 -4.49 -9.49
N LEU A 351 14.63 -4.95 -10.71
CA LEU A 351 14.72 -4.16 -11.95
C LEU A 351 13.34 -4.09 -12.57
N TYR A 352 12.86 -2.90 -12.89
CA TYR A 352 11.54 -2.72 -13.47
C TYR A 352 11.51 -1.66 -14.56
N ALA A 353 10.46 -1.73 -15.36
CA ALA A 353 10.08 -0.66 -16.27
C ALA A 353 8.60 -0.31 -16.08
N GLU A 354 8.25 0.94 -16.34
CA GLU A 354 6.88 1.42 -16.47
C GLU A 354 6.72 2.05 -17.84
N TRP A 355 5.84 1.49 -18.65
CA TRP A 355 5.60 1.92 -20.01
C TRP A 355 4.14 2.27 -20.22
N LEU A 356 3.87 3.54 -20.54
CA LEU A 356 2.56 4.10 -20.88
C LEU A 356 2.60 4.58 -22.34
N PRO A 357 2.49 3.66 -23.32
CA PRO A 357 2.59 4.04 -24.74
C PRO A 357 1.48 5.00 -25.19
N ASN A 358 0.39 5.08 -24.44
CA ASN A 358 -0.74 5.97 -24.64
C ASN A 358 -1.57 6.08 -23.34
N ASP A 359 -2.63 6.89 -23.35
CA ASP A 359 -3.43 7.22 -22.15
C ASP A 359 -4.27 6.06 -21.61
N TRP A 360 -4.38 4.94 -22.34
CA TRP A 360 -5.24 3.82 -21.96
C TRP A 360 -4.49 2.51 -21.68
N LEU A 361 -3.18 2.42 -21.97
CA LEU A 361 -2.39 1.19 -21.78
C LEU A 361 -1.20 1.42 -20.85
N TYR A 362 -1.10 0.60 -19.82
CA TYR A 362 0.05 0.50 -18.91
C TYR A 362 0.67 -0.89 -19.01
N VAL A 363 1.99 -0.97 -19.11
CA VAL A 363 2.74 -2.23 -19.11
C VAL A 363 3.94 -2.09 -18.17
N SER A 364 4.07 -3.00 -17.22
CA SER A 364 5.19 -2.99 -16.27
C SER A 364 5.77 -4.38 -16.04
N PRO A 365 6.90 -4.71 -16.67
CA PRO A 365 7.70 -5.87 -16.33
C PRO A 365 8.60 -5.59 -15.13
N LEU A 366 8.82 -6.62 -14.30
CA LEU A 366 9.80 -6.60 -13.21
C LEU A 366 10.55 -7.94 -13.14
N LEU A 367 11.83 -7.86 -12.82
CA LEU A 367 12.68 -8.98 -12.41
C LEU A 367 13.21 -8.73 -11.01
N GLY A 368 13.08 -9.73 -10.13
CA GLY A 368 13.52 -9.69 -8.74
C GLY A 368 14.48 -10.83 -8.42
N TRP A 369 15.44 -10.54 -7.55
CA TRP A 369 16.33 -11.53 -6.94
C TRP A 369 16.30 -11.34 -5.43
N TYR A 370 15.82 -12.35 -4.73
CA TYR A 370 15.72 -12.37 -3.27
C TYR A 370 16.68 -13.37 -2.68
N ALA A 371 17.53 -12.93 -1.76
CA ALA A 371 18.50 -13.73 -1.05
C ALA A 371 18.17 -13.69 0.46
N PRO A 372 17.48 -14.69 1.02
CA PRO A 372 17.22 -14.77 2.44
C PRO A 372 18.51 -15.05 3.22
N ASP A 373 18.57 -14.60 4.46
CA ASP A 373 19.68 -14.94 5.35
C ASP A 373 19.55 -16.39 5.84
N ARG A 374 18.34 -16.96 5.86
CA ARG A 374 18.03 -18.31 6.32
C ARG A 374 16.87 -18.95 5.56
N SER A 375 16.99 -20.26 5.33
CA SER A 375 15.84 -21.07 4.91
C SER A 375 14.88 -21.37 6.07
N ALA A 376 13.68 -21.87 5.77
CA ALA A 376 12.70 -22.31 6.79
C ALA A 376 13.28 -23.36 7.74
N ALA A 377 14.11 -24.28 7.23
CA ALA A 377 14.79 -25.31 8.05
C ALA A 377 15.83 -24.73 9.01
N GLN A 378 16.31 -23.52 8.76
CA GLN A 378 17.30 -22.79 9.57
C GLN A 378 16.66 -21.72 10.46
N GLY A 379 15.33 -21.63 10.47
CA GLY A 379 14.59 -20.65 11.25
C GLY A 379 14.19 -19.37 10.48
N GLY A 380 14.37 -19.36 9.15
CA GLY A 380 13.79 -18.37 8.22
C GLY A 380 12.43 -18.83 7.67
N ILE A 381 12.12 -18.45 6.44
CA ILE A 381 10.82 -18.75 5.82
C ILE A 381 10.91 -19.30 4.40
N GLN A 382 11.99 -19.10 3.65
CA GLN A 382 12.12 -19.69 2.32
C GLN A 382 12.14 -21.21 2.42
N LEU A 383 11.22 -21.88 1.74
CA LEU A 383 11.16 -23.34 1.70
C LEU A 383 12.30 -23.92 0.83
N GLY A 384 12.82 -25.08 1.23
CA GLY A 384 13.93 -25.77 0.57
C GLY A 384 15.29 -25.37 1.12
N ASP A 385 15.97 -24.44 0.47
CA ASP A 385 17.32 -23.96 0.82
C ASP A 385 17.31 -22.42 1.02
N ASP A 386 18.47 -21.85 1.33
CA ASP A 386 18.70 -20.41 1.47
C ASP A 386 19.37 -19.78 0.23
N ASP A 387 19.36 -20.48 -0.89
CA ASP A 387 19.87 -19.95 -2.15
C ASP A 387 19.01 -18.77 -2.65
N THR A 388 19.64 -17.85 -3.39
CA THR A 388 18.95 -16.73 -4.02
C THR A 388 17.83 -17.23 -4.94
N SER A 389 16.60 -16.78 -4.71
CA SER A 389 15.45 -17.06 -5.56
C SER A 389 15.27 -15.98 -6.63
N SER A 390 14.69 -16.37 -7.77
CA SER A 390 14.32 -15.46 -8.85
C SER A 390 12.80 -15.25 -8.85
N TYR A 391 12.43 -13.99 -9.10
CA TYR A 391 11.04 -13.57 -9.23
C TYR A 391 10.86 -12.79 -10.52
N ALA A 392 9.74 -12.96 -11.18
CA ALA A 392 9.38 -12.18 -12.35
C ALA A 392 7.89 -11.86 -12.35
N GLN A 393 7.53 -10.65 -12.73
CA GLN A 393 6.15 -10.25 -12.96
C GLN A 393 6.00 -9.43 -14.24
N LEU A 394 4.81 -9.49 -14.81
CA LEU A 394 4.37 -8.60 -15.88
C LEU A 394 2.97 -8.10 -15.54
N LEU A 395 2.84 -6.80 -15.37
CA LEU A 395 1.54 -6.15 -15.19
C LEU A 395 1.10 -5.50 -16.50
N VAL A 396 -0.17 -5.65 -16.82
CA VAL A 396 -0.82 -4.97 -17.96
C VAL A 396 -2.11 -4.35 -17.47
N GLY A 397 -2.23 -3.04 -17.61
CA GLY A 397 -3.43 -2.27 -17.25
C GLY A 397 -4.06 -1.62 -18.49
N VAL A 398 -5.39 -1.59 -18.52
CA VAL A 398 -6.19 -0.95 -19.57
C VAL A 398 -7.25 -0.08 -18.90
N PHE A 399 -7.33 1.19 -19.32
CA PHE A 399 -8.16 2.22 -18.69
C PHE A 399 -8.98 2.96 -19.75
N PHE A 400 -10.31 3.02 -19.61
CA PHE A 400 -11.23 3.70 -20.51
C PHE A 400 -12.21 4.61 -19.79
#